data_3b0d29eeb9eff56b0ea73097063fb644
#
_entry.id   3b0d29eeb9eff56b0ea73097063fb644
#
_cell.length_a   1.000
_cell.length_b   1.000
_cell.length_c   1.000
_cell.angle_alpha   90.00
_cell.angle_beta   90.00
_cell.angle_gamma   90.00
#
_symmetry.space_group_name_H-M   'P 1'
#
loop_
_entity.id
_entity.type
_entity.pdbx_description
1 polymer ?
#
loop_
_entity_poly.entity_id
_entity_poly.type
_entity_poly.pdbx_seq_one_letter_code
_entity_poly.pdbx_strand_id
1 'polypeptide(L)'
;MIQPILLYGSEVWGYENVKIIEQIHLKFCKRILKVRNTTPSFMVYGELGRNPLEISVKLRMVSFWNKLVVNENKLSSLLYRLMIRLKNSQNVNFKWINFVESIFNETGMSYIFSNQIAFYDKALLKQVLLDQFIQKWYSELYSTSRGQFYSIFKKDFELENYLRRLPESLRIWITKFRLSNIRLPIEIGRWYNIPKEQRMCNFCRESIGDEYHILFICQNENIVQLRNKYIPVYFRNNPNASKMKGMLSMCNTVLYKKLSIFIKKIASLL
;
A
#
# COMPACT_ATOMS: atom_id res chain seq x y z
N MET A 1 16.51 6.79 3.44
CA MET A 1 17.13 8.10 3.06
C MET A 1 16.54 8.77 1.80
N ILE A 2 15.66 8.13 1.02
CA ILE A 2 15.08 8.74 -0.21
C ILE A 2 14.03 9.81 0.08
N GLN A 3 13.23 9.63 1.14
CA GLN A 3 12.12 10.52 1.47
C GLN A 3 12.53 12.00 1.67
N PRO A 4 13.60 12.36 2.39
CA PRO A 4 14.01 13.77 2.52
C PRO A 4 14.33 14.44 1.19
N ILE A 5 14.92 13.68 0.24
CA ILE A 5 15.25 14.19 -1.10
C ILE A 5 13.96 14.46 -1.89
N LEU A 6 13.02 13.51 -1.88
CA LEU A 6 11.75 13.63 -2.60
C LEU A 6 10.83 14.72 -2.03
N LEU A 7 11.00 15.08 -0.76
CA LEU A 7 10.15 16.08 -0.09
C LEU A 7 10.83 17.45 0.06
N TYR A 8 12.03 17.65 -0.48
CA TYR A 8 12.71 18.95 -0.37
C TYR A 8 11.91 20.04 -1.07
N GLY A 9 11.60 21.13 -0.37
CA GLY A 9 10.80 22.24 -0.90
C GLY A 9 9.33 21.93 -1.19
N SER A 10 8.83 20.75 -0.78
CA SER A 10 7.45 20.32 -1.09
C SER A 10 6.37 21.20 -0.47
N GLU A 11 6.71 22.01 0.52
CA GLU A 11 5.84 23.04 1.07
C GLU A 11 5.47 24.12 0.04
N VAL A 12 6.28 24.31 -0.99
CA VAL A 12 6.07 25.31 -2.06
C VAL A 12 5.46 24.67 -3.30
N TRP A 13 6.04 23.58 -3.80
CA TRP A 13 5.66 22.96 -5.08
C TRP A 13 4.72 21.75 -4.94
N GLY A 14 4.44 21.29 -3.73
CA GLY A 14 3.71 20.05 -3.46
C GLY A 14 2.31 19.96 -4.07
N TYR A 15 1.67 21.07 -4.38
CA TYR A 15 0.34 21.10 -4.99
C TYR A 15 0.31 20.60 -6.46
N GLU A 16 1.45 20.60 -7.18
CA GLU A 16 1.49 20.19 -8.59
C GLU A 16 2.04 18.77 -8.79
N ASN A 17 3.09 18.40 -8.07
CA ASN A 17 3.92 17.25 -8.42
C ASN A 17 3.78 16.04 -7.49
N VAL A 18 2.82 16.03 -6.56
CA VAL A 18 2.61 14.94 -5.58
C VAL A 18 2.51 13.58 -6.27
N LYS A 19 1.75 13.49 -7.37
CA LYS A 19 1.55 12.22 -8.10
C LYS A 19 2.86 11.64 -8.65
N ILE A 20 3.75 12.50 -9.13
CA ILE A 20 5.05 12.08 -9.72
C ILE A 20 5.95 11.49 -8.62
N ILE A 21 6.09 12.21 -7.49
CA ILE A 21 6.91 11.71 -6.38
C ILE A 21 6.32 10.43 -5.77
N GLU A 22 5.00 10.34 -5.68
CA GLU A 22 4.33 9.14 -5.20
C GLU A 22 4.60 7.94 -6.11
N GLN A 23 4.61 8.13 -7.43
CA GLN A 23 4.99 7.07 -8.38
C GLN A 23 6.44 6.62 -8.18
N ILE A 24 7.38 7.54 -7.95
CA ILE A 24 8.79 7.22 -7.67
C ILE A 24 8.90 6.43 -6.36
N HIS A 25 8.23 6.91 -5.31
CA HIS A 25 8.18 6.24 -4.02
C HIS A 25 7.61 4.82 -4.13
N LEU A 26 6.49 4.67 -4.83
CA LEU A 26 5.85 3.37 -5.03
C LEU A 26 6.72 2.42 -5.85
N LYS A 27 7.40 2.90 -6.91
CA LYS A 27 8.38 2.09 -7.67
C LYS A 27 9.51 1.60 -6.77
N PHE A 28 10.01 2.45 -5.88
CA PHE A 28 11.02 2.07 -4.90
C PHE A 28 10.51 1.01 -3.92
N CYS A 29 9.30 1.18 -3.37
CA CYS A 29 8.65 0.20 -2.51
C CYS A 29 8.47 -1.16 -3.21
N LYS A 30 8.01 -1.18 -4.46
CA LYS A 30 7.87 -2.40 -5.27
C LYS A 30 9.22 -3.07 -5.52
N ARG A 31 10.29 -2.30 -5.73
CA ARG A 31 11.64 -2.82 -5.90
C ARG A 31 12.18 -3.48 -4.62
N ILE A 32 11.93 -2.88 -3.44
CA ILE A 32 12.29 -3.47 -2.15
C ILE A 32 11.58 -4.82 -1.94
N LEU A 33 10.29 -4.89 -2.29
CA LEU A 33 9.48 -6.10 -2.17
C LEU A 33 9.76 -7.11 -3.30
N LYS A 34 10.53 -6.74 -4.34
CA LYS A 34 10.81 -7.56 -5.53
C LYS A 34 9.52 -8.03 -6.24
N VAL A 35 8.52 -7.15 -6.29
CA VAL A 35 7.24 -7.40 -6.96
C VAL A 35 7.11 -6.60 -8.26
N ARG A 36 6.18 -7.00 -9.12
CA ARG A 36 5.95 -6.36 -10.42
C ARG A 36 5.38 -4.95 -10.27
N ASN A 37 5.62 -4.11 -11.26
CA ASN A 37 5.06 -2.74 -11.30
C ASN A 37 3.52 -2.73 -11.34
N THR A 38 2.90 -3.80 -11.82
CA THR A 38 1.44 -4.00 -11.87
C THR A 38 0.81 -4.42 -10.54
N THR A 39 1.63 -4.67 -9.49
CA THR A 39 1.11 -4.98 -8.16
C THR A 39 0.35 -3.78 -7.60
N PRO A 40 -0.88 -3.96 -7.08
CA PRO A 40 -1.68 -2.86 -6.53
C PRO A 40 -0.95 -2.09 -5.42
N SER A 41 -1.10 -0.77 -5.43
CA SER A 41 -0.43 0.11 -4.47
C SER A 41 -0.86 -0.16 -3.03
N PHE A 42 -2.15 -0.42 -2.80
CA PHE A 42 -2.67 -0.69 -1.45
C PHE A 42 -2.03 -1.94 -0.83
N MET A 43 -1.76 -2.98 -1.63
CA MET A 43 -1.06 -4.19 -1.14
C MET A 43 0.40 -3.89 -0.79
N VAL A 44 1.09 -3.09 -1.60
CA VAL A 44 2.49 -2.68 -1.38
C VAL A 44 2.62 -1.85 -0.11
N TYR A 45 1.75 -0.86 0.06
CA TYR A 45 1.71 -0.02 1.26
C TYR A 45 1.33 -0.82 2.50
N GLY A 46 0.31 -1.67 2.40
CA GLY A 46 -0.12 -2.53 3.50
C GLY A 46 0.99 -3.48 3.97
N GLU A 47 1.74 -4.10 3.05
CA GLU A 47 2.82 -5.02 3.39
C GLU A 47 4.00 -4.32 4.08
N LEU A 48 4.31 -3.09 3.65
CA LEU A 48 5.38 -2.27 4.21
C LEU A 48 4.93 -1.42 5.42
N GLY A 49 3.63 -1.34 5.71
CA GLY A 49 3.11 -0.41 6.72
C GLY A 49 3.50 1.05 6.41
N ARG A 50 3.57 1.41 5.12
CA ARG A 50 4.02 2.74 4.69
C ARG A 50 2.87 3.57 4.14
N ASN A 51 2.80 4.80 4.64
CA ASN A 51 1.85 5.78 4.16
C ASN A 51 2.34 6.45 2.86
N PRO A 52 1.44 6.94 2.01
CA PRO A 52 1.79 7.79 0.87
C PRO A 52 2.55 9.04 1.29
N LEU A 53 3.47 9.50 0.43
CA LEU A 53 4.21 10.75 0.66
C LEU A 53 3.30 11.98 0.61
N GLU A 54 2.15 11.87 -0.06
CA GLU A 54 1.14 12.93 -0.12
C GLU A 54 0.77 13.46 1.27
N ILE A 55 0.62 12.57 2.27
CA ILE A 55 0.34 12.98 3.66
C ILE A 55 1.46 13.89 4.19
N SER A 56 2.72 13.53 3.94
CA SER A 56 3.86 14.33 4.37
C SER A 56 3.92 15.68 3.64
N VAL A 57 3.55 15.73 2.36
CA VAL A 57 3.46 16.96 1.57
C VAL A 57 2.38 17.87 2.14
N LYS A 58 1.17 17.36 2.34
CA LYS A 58 0.04 18.12 2.94
C LYS A 58 0.44 18.72 4.30
N LEU A 59 1.08 17.94 5.16
CA LEU A 59 1.56 18.41 6.47
C LEU A 59 2.62 19.51 6.36
N ARG A 60 3.53 19.44 5.39
CA ARG A 60 4.54 20.48 5.16
C ARG A 60 3.90 21.76 4.62
N MET A 61 2.98 21.65 3.69
CA MET A 61 2.26 22.79 3.12
C MET A 61 1.46 23.53 4.19
N VAL A 62 0.68 22.83 5.02
CA VAL A 62 -0.05 23.45 6.14
C VAL A 62 0.91 24.04 7.15
N SER A 63 2.05 23.40 7.43
CA SER A 63 3.07 23.95 8.33
C SER A 63 3.70 25.23 7.79
N PHE A 64 3.90 25.32 6.46
CA PHE A 64 4.39 26.52 5.82
C PHE A 64 3.32 27.63 5.82
N TRP A 65 2.09 27.30 5.43
CA TRP A 65 0.94 28.20 5.51
C TRP A 65 0.80 28.80 6.91
N ASN A 66 0.88 28.02 7.96
CA ASN A 66 0.80 28.51 9.34
C ASN A 66 1.91 29.53 9.65
N LYS A 67 3.13 29.33 9.16
CA LYS A 67 4.22 30.33 9.30
C LYS A 67 3.89 31.65 8.58
N LEU A 68 3.18 31.59 7.44
CA LEU A 68 2.76 32.79 6.70
C LEU A 68 1.65 33.55 7.43
N VAL A 69 0.75 32.84 8.10
CA VAL A 69 -0.33 33.44 8.90
C VAL A 69 0.22 34.11 10.18
N VAL A 70 1.10 33.41 10.90
CA VAL A 70 1.60 33.86 12.20
C VAL A 70 2.62 35.00 12.10
N ASN A 71 3.49 34.99 11.10
CA ASN A 71 4.57 36.01 10.99
C ASN A 71 4.09 37.25 10.24
N GLU A 72 3.91 38.37 10.95
CA GLU A 72 3.37 39.57 10.33
C GLU A 72 4.36 40.37 9.46
N ASN A 73 5.64 40.37 9.83
CA ASN A 73 6.64 41.29 9.29
C ASN A 73 7.54 40.70 8.19
N LYS A 74 7.31 39.44 7.77
CA LYS A 74 8.11 38.83 6.73
C LYS A 74 7.52 39.12 5.35
N LEU A 75 8.37 39.39 4.36
CA LEU A 75 7.96 39.65 2.97
C LEU A 75 7.03 38.53 2.43
N SER A 76 7.35 37.27 2.73
CA SER A 76 6.52 36.12 2.33
C SER A 76 5.10 36.20 2.90
N SER A 77 4.95 36.64 4.15
CA SER A 77 3.65 36.81 4.81
C SER A 77 2.87 37.98 4.25
N LEU A 78 3.55 39.09 3.93
CA LEU A 78 2.93 40.24 3.25
C LEU A 78 2.41 39.86 1.87
N LEU A 79 3.21 39.14 1.08
CA LEU A 79 2.80 38.62 -0.23
C LEU A 79 1.61 37.66 -0.11
N TYR A 80 1.64 36.76 0.86
CA TYR A 80 0.52 35.85 1.11
C TYR A 80 -0.79 36.60 1.43
N ARG A 81 -0.73 37.62 2.28
CA ARG A 81 -1.91 38.46 2.60
C ARG A 81 -2.43 39.21 1.37
N LEU A 82 -1.53 39.70 0.52
CA LEU A 82 -1.91 40.31 -0.75
C LEU A 82 -2.63 39.29 -1.65
N MET A 83 -2.07 38.07 -1.77
CA MET A 83 -2.71 37.00 -2.56
C MET A 83 -4.09 36.64 -2.04
N ILE A 84 -4.29 36.54 -0.71
CA ILE A 84 -5.63 36.31 -0.10
C ILE A 84 -6.59 37.45 -0.41
N ARG A 85 -6.14 38.72 -0.33
CA ARG A 85 -6.98 39.87 -0.71
C ARG A 85 -7.40 39.81 -2.18
N LEU A 86 -6.46 39.55 -3.09
CA LEU A 86 -6.75 39.43 -4.53
C LEU A 86 -7.67 38.25 -4.83
N LYS A 87 -7.50 37.12 -4.15
CA LYS A 87 -8.42 35.99 -4.26
C LYS A 87 -9.85 36.36 -3.88
N ASN A 88 -10.02 37.06 -2.76
CA ASN A 88 -11.34 37.42 -2.24
C ASN A 88 -12.02 38.59 -2.97
N SER A 89 -11.24 39.59 -3.42
CA SER A 89 -11.81 40.82 -4.05
C SER A 89 -11.93 40.73 -5.56
N GLN A 90 -10.99 40.00 -6.23
CA GLN A 90 -10.89 39.94 -7.69
C GLN A 90 -11.02 38.53 -8.25
N ASN A 91 -11.32 37.53 -7.40
CA ASN A 91 -11.44 36.11 -7.75
C ASN A 91 -10.21 35.55 -8.49
N VAL A 92 -9.01 36.02 -8.14
CA VAL A 92 -7.76 35.53 -8.72
C VAL A 92 -7.48 34.11 -8.24
N ASN A 93 -7.21 33.22 -9.18
CA ASN A 93 -6.94 31.81 -8.89
C ASN A 93 -5.45 31.57 -8.53
N PHE A 94 -5.17 31.33 -7.26
CA PHE A 94 -3.84 30.92 -6.77
C PHE A 94 -3.82 29.43 -6.43
N LYS A 95 -3.29 28.60 -7.31
CA LYS A 95 -3.28 27.13 -7.18
C LYS A 95 -2.77 26.64 -5.82
N TRP A 96 -1.67 27.21 -5.31
CA TRP A 96 -1.10 26.85 -4.03
C TRP A 96 -2.07 27.12 -2.87
N ILE A 97 -2.69 28.32 -2.87
CA ILE A 97 -3.66 28.72 -1.84
C ILE A 97 -4.88 27.78 -1.87
N ASN A 98 -5.41 27.52 -3.06
CA ASN A 98 -6.59 26.66 -3.23
C ASN A 98 -6.29 25.21 -2.79
N PHE A 99 -5.06 24.75 -3.02
CA PHE A 99 -4.65 23.42 -2.57
C PHE A 99 -4.56 23.35 -1.04
N VAL A 100 -3.99 24.38 -0.39
CA VAL A 100 -3.98 24.44 1.09
C VAL A 100 -5.40 24.51 1.65
N GLU A 101 -6.26 25.33 1.05
CA GLU A 101 -7.68 25.41 1.42
C GLU A 101 -8.37 24.04 1.29
N SER A 102 -8.12 23.30 0.20
CA SER A 102 -8.70 21.96 0.01
C SER A 102 -8.26 20.99 1.11
N ILE A 103 -7.02 21.09 1.61
CA ILE A 103 -6.56 20.24 2.73
C ILE A 103 -7.41 20.49 3.99
N PHE A 104 -7.69 21.76 4.31
CA PHE A 104 -8.53 22.10 5.45
C PHE A 104 -9.98 21.66 5.25
N ASN A 105 -10.51 21.81 4.03
CA ASN A 105 -11.86 21.36 3.69
C ASN A 105 -12.00 19.83 3.80
N GLU A 106 -11.06 19.08 3.23
CA GLU A 106 -11.04 17.61 3.28
C GLU A 106 -10.92 17.07 4.70
N THR A 107 -10.27 17.83 5.61
CA THR A 107 -10.07 17.41 7.00
C THR A 107 -11.12 17.95 7.98
N GLY A 108 -12.16 18.63 7.49
CA GLY A 108 -13.21 19.20 8.33
C GLY A 108 -12.80 20.45 9.13
N MET A 109 -11.68 21.08 8.73
CA MET A 109 -11.10 22.22 9.44
C MET A 109 -11.19 23.52 8.62
N SER A 110 -12.18 23.63 7.72
CA SER A 110 -12.34 24.75 6.78
C SER A 110 -12.37 26.11 7.47
N TYR A 111 -13.00 26.20 8.67
CA TYR A 111 -13.08 27.44 9.45
C TYR A 111 -11.70 28.03 9.81
N ILE A 112 -10.69 27.19 10.00
CA ILE A 112 -9.30 27.62 10.31
C ILE A 112 -8.74 28.41 9.13
N PHE A 113 -8.87 27.87 7.92
CA PHE A 113 -8.40 28.54 6.71
C PHE A 113 -9.23 29.79 6.41
N SER A 114 -10.57 29.71 6.46
CA SER A 114 -11.46 30.84 6.15
C SER A 114 -11.24 32.05 7.05
N ASN A 115 -10.95 31.82 8.33
CA ASN A 115 -10.70 32.88 9.30
C ASN A 115 -9.20 33.19 9.50
N GLN A 116 -8.31 32.58 8.73
CA GLN A 116 -6.85 32.74 8.81
C GLN A 116 -6.31 32.56 10.24
N ILE A 117 -6.84 31.56 10.96
CA ILE A 117 -6.48 31.26 12.34
C ILE A 117 -5.20 30.46 12.39
N ALA A 118 -4.28 30.84 13.27
CA ALA A 118 -3.05 30.07 13.51
C ALA A 118 -3.38 28.64 13.94
N PHE A 119 -2.78 27.65 13.26
CA PHE A 119 -3.02 26.24 13.49
C PHE A 119 -1.80 25.55 14.13
N TYR A 120 -1.96 25.06 15.34
CA TYR A 120 -0.86 24.49 16.11
C TYR A 120 -0.93 22.97 16.23
N ASP A 121 -2.09 22.35 16.06
CA ASP A 121 -2.27 20.91 16.23
C ASP A 121 -1.96 20.09 14.97
N LYS A 122 -0.67 20.00 14.65
CA LYS A 122 -0.18 19.17 13.55
C LYS A 122 -0.42 17.67 13.78
N ALA A 123 -0.51 17.25 15.05
CA ALA A 123 -0.74 15.84 15.38
C ALA A 123 -2.17 15.44 14.98
N LEU A 124 -3.15 16.28 15.28
CA LEU A 124 -4.54 16.09 14.86
C LEU A 124 -4.65 16.02 13.34
N LEU A 125 -4.10 16.99 12.61
CA LEU A 125 -4.12 16.99 11.15
C LEU A 125 -3.50 15.71 10.57
N LYS A 126 -2.34 15.30 11.10
CA LYS A 126 -1.69 14.06 10.69
C LYS A 126 -2.57 12.86 10.93
N GLN A 127 -3.22 12.79 12.10
CA GLN A 127 -4.10 11.67 12.44
C GLN A 127 -5.29 11.59 11.49
N VAL A 128 -5.98 12.71 11.22
CA VAL A 128 -7.12 12.75 10.30
C VAL A 128 -6.71 12.28 8.90
N LEU A 129 -5.59 12.78 8.37
CA LEU A 129 -5.09 12.36 7.05
C LEU A 129 -4.71 10.87 7.00
N LEU A 130 -4.16 10.33 8.10
CA LEU A 130 -3.86 8.90 8.22
C LEU A 130 -5.14 8.06 8.27
N ASP A 131 -6.13 8.47 9.04
CA ASP A 131 -7.40 7.76 9.18
C ASP A 131 -8.15 7.70 7.84
N GLN A 132 -8.20 8.81 7.11
CA GLN A 132 -8.77 8.85 5.75
C GLN A 132 -8.04 7.88 4.81
N PHE A 133 -6.71 7.87 4.86
CA PHE A 133 -5.92 6.93 4.06
C PHE A 133 -6.20 5.46 4.45
N ILE A 134 -6.26 5.14 5.74
CA ILE A 134 -6.54 3.79 6.24
C ILE A 134 -7.96 3.35 5.85
N GLN A 135 -8.95 4.22 5.95
CA GLN A 135 -10.31 3.92 5.48
C GLN A 135 -10.34 3.60 3.99
N LYS A 136 -9.66 4.40 3.17
CA LYS A 136 -9.50 4.12 1.73
C LYS A 136 -8.79 2.80 1.49
N TRP A 137 -7.73 2.51 2.25
CA TRP A 137 -7.00 1.24 2.17
C TRP A 137 -7.91 0.04 2.46
N TYR A 138 -8.74 0.10 3.50
CA TYR A 138 -9.71 -0.95 3.79
C TYR A 138 -10.75 -1.09 2.68
N SER A 139 -11.23 0.01 2.12
CA SER A 139 -12.16 -0.03 0.98
C SER A 139 -11.55 -0.78 -0.21
N GLU A 140 -10.31 -0.46 -0.60
CA GLU A 140 -9.60 -1.17 -1.68
C GLU A 140 -9.32 -2.64 -1.34
N LEU A 141 -9.00 -2.94 -0.08
CA LEU A 141 -8.75 -4.29 0.42
C LEU A 141 -9.97 -5.21 0.24
N TYR A 142 -11.17 -4.72 0.52
CA TYR A 142 -12.37 -5.55 0.49
C TYR A 142 -13.14 -5.49 -0.84
N SER A 143 -12.95 -4.46 -1.67
CA SER A 143 -13.66 -4.30 -2.95
C SER A 143 -13.00 -5.02 -4.13
N THR A 144 -11.68 -5.29 -4.07
CA THR A 144 -10.94 -5.85 -5.20
C THR A 144 -10.76 -7.36 -5.09
N SER A 145 -10.75 -8.08 -6.23
CA SER A 145 -10.54 -9.55 -6.25
C SER A 145 -9.17 -9.98 -5.70
N ARG A 146 -8.13 -9.16 -5.87
CA ARG A 146 -6.81 -9.40 -5.24
C ARG A 146 -6.85 -9.10 -3.74
N GLY A 147 -7.59 -8.08 -3.36
CA GLY A 147 -7.81 -7.72 -1.97
C GLY A 147 -8.52 -8.82 -1.19
N GLN A 148 -9.49 -9.50 -1.79
CA GLN A 148 -10.18 -10.64 -1.16
C GLN A 148 -9.22 -11.73 -0.71
N PHE A 149 -8.25 -12.13 -1.55
CA PHE A 149 -7.21 -13.07 -1.15
C PHE A 149 -6.31 -12.48 -0.06
N TYR A 150 -5.82 -11.25 -0.27
CA TYR A 150 -4.92 -10.57 0.64
C TYR A 150 -5.55 -10.33 2.03
N SER A 151 -6.86 -10.05 2.09
CA SER A 151 -7.61 -9.85 3.34
C SER A 151 -7.75 -11.09 4.22
N ILE A 152 -7.50 -12.29 3.68
CA ILE A 152 -7.55 -13.54 4.46
C ILE A 152 -6.54 -13.46 5.62
N PHE A 153 -5.35 -12.90 5.37
CA PHE A 153 -4.25 -12.88 6.32
C PHE A 153 -3.75 -11.48 6.70
N LYS A 154 -4.08 -10.44 5.92
CA LYS A 154 -3.75 -9.04 6.22
C LYS A 154 -4.97 -8.33 6.80
N LYS A 155 -4.92 -7.99 8.09
CA LYS A 155 -6.02 -7.31 8.80
C LYS A 155 -5.67 -5.87 9.15
N ASP A 156 -4.44 -5.64 9.59
CA ASP A 156 -4.01 -4.36 10.10
C ASP A 156 -2.99 -3.69 9.16
N PHE A 157 -3.04 -2.36 9.09
CA PHE A 157 -2.11 -1.58 8.29
C PHE A 157 -0.80 -1.39 9.05
N GLU A 158 0.10 -2.37 8.96
CA GLU A 158 1.40 -2.37 9.63
C GLU A 158 2.48 -3.07 8.81
N LEU A 159 3.75 -2.84 9.15
CA LEU A 159 4.86 -3.55 8.54
C LEU A 159 4.83 -5.03 8.92
N GLU A 160 4.82 -5.89 7.92
CA GLU A 160 4.82 -7.34 8.12
C GLU A 160 6.09 -7.85 8.79
N ASN A 161 5.93 -8.67 9.83
CA ASN A 161 7.03 -9.15 10.66
C ASN A 161 8.04 -10.00 9.90
N TYR A 162 7.60 -10.78 8.91
CA TYR A 162 8.50 -11.62 8.11
C TYR A 162 9.50 -10.79 7.29
N LEU A 163 9.15 -9.56 6.91
CA LEU A 163 10.04 -8.65 6.19
C LEU A 163 11.26 -8.23 7.03
N ARG A 164 11.11 -8.22 8.36
CA ARG A 164 12.19 -7.93 9.32
C ARG A 164 12.98 -9.17 9.69
N ARG A 165 12.32 -10.33 9.81
CA ARG A 165 12.89 -11.55 10.41
C ARG A 165 13.53 -12.50 9.42
N LEU A 166 13.12 -12.47 8.15
CA LEU A 166 13.65 -13.37 7.14
C LEU A 166 14.75 -12.71 6.30
N PRO A 167 15.78 -13.45 5.90
CA PRO A 167 16.74 -12.99 4.91
C PRO A 167 16.05 -12.77 3.55
N GLU A 168 16.62 -11.89 2.74
CA GLU A 168 16.02 -11.46 1.46
C GLU A 168 15.65 -12.63 0.55
N SER A 169 16.53 -13.61 0.44
CA SER A 169 16.36 -14.81 -0.42
C SER A 169 15.09 -15.61 -0.10
N LEU A 170 14.61 -15.55 1.14
CA LEU A 170 13.42 -16.26 1.59
C LEU A 170 12.18 -15.34 1.59
N ARG A 171 12.31 -14.13 2.14
CA ARG A 171 11.17 -13.20 2.23
C ARG A 171 10.57 -12.83 0.88
N ILE A 172 11.38 -12.77 -0.20
CA ILE A 172 10.93 -12.48 -1.56
C ILE A 172 9.81 -13.44 -2.00
N TRP A 173 9.94 -14.74 -1.73
CA TRP A 173 8.95 -15.72 -2.18
C TRP A 173 7.67 -15.63 -1.38
N ILE A 174 7.76 -15.38 -0.07
CA ILE A 174 6.57 -15.10 0.77
C ILE A 174 5.86 -13.84 0.28
N THR A 175 6.60 -12.75 0.04
CA THR A 175 6.03 -11.51 -0.47
C THR A 175 5.34 -11.72 -1.82
N LYS A 176 6.00 -12.39 -2.77
CA LYS A 176 5.42 -12.67 -4.09
C LYS A 176 4.13 -13.47 -3.99
N PHE A 177 4.07 -14.43 -3.08
CA PHE A 177 2.88 -15.24 -2.88
C PHE A 177 1.75 -14.43 -2.24
N ARG A 178 2.03 -13.74 -1.14
CA ARG A 178 1.04 -12.90 -0.43
C ARG A 178 0.47 -11.79 -1.32
N LEU A 179 1.28 -11.21 -2.20
CA LEU A 179 0.87 -10.15 -3.11
C LEU A 179 0.41 -10.65 -4.49
N SER A 180 0.07 -11.94 -4.62
CA SER A 180 -0.37 -12.56 -5.88
C SER A 180 0.60 -12.25 -7.03
N ASN A 181 1.89 -12.38 -6.79
CA ASN A 181 2.95 -12.00 -7.74
C ASN A 181 3.65 -13.22 -8.37
N ILE A 182 3.08 -14.42 -8.18
CA ILE A 182 3.47 -15.67 -8.82
C ILE A 182 2.61 -15.85 -10.07
N ARG A 183 3.16 -16.50 -11.09
CA ARG A 183 2.45 -16.75 -12.37
C ARG A 183 1.44 -17.90 -12.27
N LEU A 184 0.57 -17.85 -11.26
CA LEU A 184 -0.54 -18.79 -11.16
C LEU A 184 -1.61 -18.50 -12.22
N PRO A 185 -2.37 -19.50 -12.67
CA PRO A 185 -3.46 -19.31 -13.65
C PRO A 185 -4.46 -18.21 -13.26
N ILE A 186 -4.77 -18.10 -11.98
CA ILE A 186 -5.63 -17.03 -11.47
C ILE A 186 -5.08 -15.62 -11.77
N GLU A 187 -3.77 -15.41 -11.73
CA GLU A 187 -3.12 -14.14 -12.04
C GLU A 187 -2.91 -13.94 -13.55
N ILE A 188 -2.44 -14.96 -14.26
CA ILE A 188 -2.24 -14.91 -15.72
C ILE A 188 -3.57 -14.63 -16.42
N GLY A 189 -4.64 -15.29 -15.99
CA GLY A 189 -5.98 -15.08 -16.55
C GLY A 189 -6.50 -13.66 -16.38
N ARG A 190 -6.08 -12.92 -15.35
CA ARG A 190 -6.40 -11.49 -15.24
C ARG A 190 -5.73 -10.64 -16.32
N TRP A 191 -4.53 -10.99 -16.75
CA TRP A 191 -3.83 -10.23 -17.78
C TRP A 191 -4.44 -10.39 -19.16
N TYR A 192 -5.01 -11.57 -19.41
CA TYR A 192 -5.64 -11.90 -20.69
C TYR A 192 -7.17 -11.80 -20.65
N ASN A 193 -7.74 -11.20 -19.58
CA ASN A 193 -9.18 -11.06 -19.37
C ASN A 193 -9.97 -12.38 -19.47
N ILE A 194 -9.34 -13.50 -19.11
CA ILE A 194 -9.98 -14.82 -19.06
C ILE A 194 -10.98 -14.83 -17.89
N PRO A 195 -12.23 -15.30 -18.05
CA PRO A 195 -13.17 -15.49 -16.95
C PRO A 195 -12.57 -16.34 -15.84
N LYS A 196 -12.90 -16.03 -14.56
CA LYS A 196 -12.31 -16.68 -13.39
C LYS A 196 -12.45 -18.21 -13.44
N GLU A 197 -13.60 -18.68 -13.87
CA GLU A 197 -13.99 -20.10 -13.96
C GLU A 197 -13.12 -20.88 -14.94
N GLN A 198 -12.54 -20.21 -15.91
CA GLN A 198 -11.69 -20.83 -16.96
C GLN A 198 -10.20 -20.81 -16.59
N ARG A 199 -9.80 -20.21 -15.46
CA ARG A 199 -8.41 -20.14 -15.03
C ARG A 199 -7.96 -21.42 -14.34
N MET A 200 -8.05 -22.53 -15.06
CA MET A 200 -7.77 -23.85 -14.53
C MET A 200 -6.31 -24.06 -14.14
N CYS A 201 -6.07 -24.89 -13.16
CA CYS A 201 -4.73 -25.23 -12.69
C CYS A 201 -3.90 -25.87 -13.82
N ASN A 202 -2.68 -25.39 -14.05
CA ASN A 202 -1.79 -25.91 -15.09
C ASN A 202 -1.29 -27.35 -14.80
N PHE A 203 -1.39 -27.79 -13.53
CA PHE A 203 -0.87 -29.08 -13.09
C PHE A 203 -1.92 -30.20 -13.11
N CYS A 204 -3.08 -29.99 -12.49
CA CYS A 204 -4.14 -31.02 -12.44
C CYS A 204 -5.30 -30.76 -13.39
N ARG A 205 -5.53 -29.51 -13.84
CA ARG A 205 -6.65 -29.08 -14.71
C ARG A 205 -8.06 -29.34 -14.16
N GLU A 206 -8.19 -29.66 -12.89
CA GLU A 206 -9.48 -30.03 -12.26
C GLU A 206 -10.23 -28.86 -11.63
N SER A 207 -9.51 -27.83 -11.22
CA SER A 207 -10.08 -26.65 -10.56
C SER A 207 -9.26 -25.39 -10.82
N ILE A 208 -9.78 -24.25 -10.36
CA ILE A 208 -9.13 -22.94 -10.53
C ILE A 208 -7.73 -22.98 -9.89
N GLY A 209 -6.72 -22.60 -10.65
CA GLY A 209 -5.31 -22.57 -10.20
C GLY A 209 -4.99 -21.31 -9.41
N ASP A 210 -5.56 -21.17 -8.22
CA ASP A 210 -5.28 -20.08 -7.29
C ASP A 210 -4.30 -20.49 -6.19
N GLU A 211 -4.01 -19.58 -5.30
CA GLU A 211 -3.07 -19.76 -4.19
C GLU A 211 -3.56 -20.83 -3.19
N TYR A 212 -4.86 -20.90 -2.94
CA TYR A 212 -5.43 -21.89 -2.04
C TYR A 212 -5.33 -23.30 -2.62
N HIS A 213 -5.68 -23.43 -3.91
CA HIS A 213 -5.58 -24.70 -4.62
C HIS A 213 -4.16 -25.26 -4.61
N ILE A 214 -3.17 -24.44 -4.95
CA ILE A 214 -1.75 -24.88 -4.96
C ILE A 214 -1.25 -25.27 -3.57
N LEU A 215 -1.62 -24.48 -2.53
CA LEU A 215 -1.19 -24.79 -1.18
C LEU A 215 -1.79 -26.09 -0.63
N PHE A 216 -3.05 -26.39 -0.96
CA PHE A 216 -3.80 -27.39 -0.21
C PHE A 216 -4.51 -28.45 -1.04
N ILE A 217 -4.96 -28.15 -2.25
CA ILE A 217 -5.95 -28.99 -2.97
C ILE A 217 -5.34 -29.76 -4.12
N CYS A 218 -4.44 -29.14 -4.92
CA CYS A 218 -3.90 -29.74 -6.14
C CYS A 218 -3.43 -31.18 -5.96
N GLN A 219 -3.93 -32.11 -6.76
CA GLN A 219 -3.61 -33.55 -6.69
C GLN A 219 -2.46 -33.97 -7.62
N ASN A 220 -1.86 -33.05 -8.34
CA ASN A 220 -0.68 -33.37 -9.15
C ASN A 220 0.45 -33.93 -8.28
N GLU A 221 1.04 -35.06 -8.67
CA GLU A 221 2.03 -35.81 -7.87
C GLU A 221 3.20 -34.95 -7.42
N ASN A 222 3.77 -34.14 -8.32
CA ASN A 222 4.88 -33.25 -7.99
C ASN A 222 4.50 -32.23 -6.91
N ILE A 223 3.28 -31.68 -7.01
CA ILE A 223 2.77 -30.70 -6.03
C ILE A 223 2.52 -31.38 -4.69
N VAL A 224 1.93 -32.57 -4.70
CA VAL A 224 1.67 -33.37 -3.49
C VAL A 224 2.99 -33.72 -2.78
N GLN A 225 3.99 -34.19 -3.50
CA GLN A 225 5.32 -34.48 -2.93
C GLN A 225 5.97 -33.24 -2.31
N LEU A 226 5.95 -32.10 -2.99
CA LEU A 226 6.47 -30.85 -2.47
C LEU A 226 5.66 -30.40 -1.23
N ARG A 227 4.33 -30.50 -1.28
CA ARG A 227 3.44 -30.18 -0.15
C ARG A 227 3.75 -31.04 1.06
N ASN A 228 3.90 -32.37 0.88
CA ASN A 228 4.24 -33.29 1.93
C ASN A 228 5.58 -33.00 2.59
N LYS A 229 6.55 -32.55 1.82
CA LYS A 229 7.91 -32.22 2.28
C LYS A 229 7.97 -30.91 3.06
N TYR A 230 7.23 -29.87 2.63
CA TYR A 230 7.42 -28.51 3.12
C TYR A 230 6.25 -27.94 3.94
N ILE A 231 5.03 -28.44 3.74
CA ILE A 231 3.85 -27.96 4.50
C ILE A 231 3.56 -28.91 5.64
N PRO A 232 3.54 -28.46 6.90
CA PRO A 232 3.24 -29.32 8.05
C PRO A 232 1.87 -30.01 7.95
N VAL A 233 1.77 -31.22 8.49
CA VAL A 233 0.56 -32.05 8.46
C VAL A 233 -0.66 -31.29 9.02
N TYR A 234 -0.48 -30.51 10.09
CA TYR A 234 -1.54 -29.70 10.68
C TYR A 234 -2.27 -28.82 9.64
N PHE A 235 -1.54 -28.17 8.73
CA PHE A 235 -2.14 -27.31 7.72
C PHE A 235 -2.75 -28.09 6.55
N ARG A 236 -2.23 -29.28 6.26
CA ARG A 236 -2.69 -30.14 5.16
C ARG A 236 -3.99 -30.89 5.46
N ASN A 237 -4.19 -31.31 6.72
CA ASN A 237 -5.40 -32.02 7.14
C ASN A 237 -6.56 -31.04 7.21
N ASN A 238 -7.68 -31.35 6.54
CA ASN A 238 -8.88 -30.51 6.50
C ASN A 238 -8.57 -29.01 6.28
N PRO A 239 -7.97 -28.64 5.14
CA PRO A 239 -7.55 -27.28 4.86
C PRO A 239 -8.76 -26.33 4.80
N ASN A 240 -8.58 -25.12 5.33
CA ASN A 240 -9.59 -24.06 5.33
C ASN A 240 -8.93 -22.68 5.38
N ALA A 241 -9.75 -21.63 5.23
CA ALA A 241 -9.27 -20.24 5.24
C ALA A 241 -8.55 -19.86 6.55
N SER A 242 -8.97 -20.41 7.70
CA SER A 242 -8.32 -20.16 8.99
C SER A 242 -6.90 -20.73 9.04
N LYS A 243 -6.70 -21.95 8.52
CA LYS A 243 -5.36 -22.53 8.39
C LYS A 243 -4.48 -21.76 7.41
N MET A 244 -5.03 -21.30 6.30
CA MET A 244 -4.32 -20.43 5.37
C MET A 244 -3.92 -19.11 6.03
N LYS A 245 -4.84 -18.48 6.75
CA LYS A 245 -4.54 -17.29 7.56
C LYS A 245 -3.41 -17.59 8.54
N GLY A 246 -3.54 -18.67 9.35
CA GLY A 246 -2.51 -19.06 10.30
C GLY A 246 -1.15 -19.24 9.65
N MET A 247 -1.06 -19.91 8.50
CA MET A 247 0.19 -20.16 7.81
C MET A 247 0.84 -18.87 7.24
N LEU A 248 0.03 -17.92 6.75
CA LEU A 248 0.50 -16.68 6.12
C LEU A 248 0.65 -15.49 7.09
N SER A 249 0.11 -15.58 8.32
CA SER A 249 0.20 -14.52 9.35
C SER A 249 1.15 -14.87 10.50
N MET A 250 1.60 -16.13 10.60
CA MET A 250 2.43 -16.57 11.73
C MET A 250 3.83 -15.96 11.69
N CYS A 251 4.35 -15.60 12.87
CA CYS A 251 5.73 -15.17 13.06
C CYS A 251 6.73 -16.34 13.19
N ASN A 252 6.39 -17.55 12.74
CA ASN A 252 7.25 -18.72 12.85
C ASN A 252 8.25 -18.77 11.70
N THR A 253 9.52 -18.49 12.00
CA THR A 253 10.60 -18.45 11.00
C THR A 253 10.89 -19.82 10.35
N VAL A 254 10.70 -20.93 11.08
CA VAL A 254 10.91 -22.29 10.53
C VAL A 254 9.82 -22.60 9.50
N LEU A 255 8.57 -22.29 9.82
CA LEU A 255 7.47 -22.46 8.89
C LEU A 255 7.66 -21.59 7.64
N TYR A 256 8.00 -20.32 7.82
CA TYR A 256 8.25 -19.43 6.69
C TYR A 256 9.42 -19.86 5.81
N LYS A 257 10.50 -20.41 6.37
CA LYS A 257 11.59 -21.00 5.59
C LYS A 257 11.06 -22.14 4.70
N LYS A 258 10.33 -23.09 5.27
CA LYS A 258 9.74 -24.22 4.53
C LYS A 258 8.77 -23.72 3.45
N LEU A 259 7.86 -22.81 3.81
CA LEU A 259 6.88 -22.22 2.88
C LEU A 259 7.58 -21.47 1.73
N SER A 260 8.60 -20.69 2.02
CA SER A 260 9.38 -19.98 1.00
C SER A 260 10.03 -20.94 -0.01
N ILE A 261 10.60 -22.05 0.47
CA ILE A 261 11.21 -23.07 -0.40
C ILE A 261 10.12 -23.75 -1.26
N PHE A 262 8.98 -24.09 -0.66
CA PHE A 262 7.83 -24.63 -1.38
C PHE A 262 7.41 -23.70 -2.52
N ILE A 263 7.13 -22.43 -2.20
CA ILE A 263 6.70 -21.43 -3.17
C ILE A 263 7.74 -21.23 -4.29
N LYS A 264 9.03 -21.18 -3.94
CA LYS A 264 10.12 -21.08 -4.92
C LYS A 264 10.09 -22.24 -5.91
N LYS A 265 9.92 -23.47 -5.41
CA LYS A 265 9.86 -24.67 -6.27
C LYS A 265 8.60 -24.68 -7.15
N ILE A 266 7.45 -24.30 -6.62
CA ILE A 266 6.24 -24.13 -7.43
C ILE A 266 6.45 -23.09 -8.52
N ALA A 267 7.04 -21.95 -8.20
CA ALA A 267 7.30 -20.88 -9.17
C ALA A 267 8.30 -21.30 -10.28
N SER A 268 9.17 -22.28 -10.03
CA SER A 268 10.08 -22.83 -11.05
C SER A 268 9.42 -23.89 -11.94
N LEU A 269 8.25 -24.40 -11.57
CA LEU A 269 7.47 -25.35 -12.38
C LEU A 269 6.40 -24.65 -13.25
N LEU A 270 6.10 -23.38 -12.99
CA LEU A 270 5.15 -22.54 -13.73
C LEU A 270 5.81 -21.83 -14.92
#